data_e88cb1d42f78371c19c14d9b8800c19d
#
_entry.id   e88cb1d42f78371c19c14d9b8800c19d
#
_cell.length_a   1.000
_cell.length_b   1.000
_cell.length_c   1.000
_cell.angle_alpha   90.00
_cell.angle_beta   90.00
_cell.angle_gamma   90.00
#
_symmetry.space_group_name_H-M   'P 1'
#
loop_
_entity.id
_entity.type
_entity.pdbx_description
1 polymer ?
#
loop_
_entity_poly.entity_id
_entity_poly.type
_entity_poly.pdbx_seq_one_letter_code
_entity_poly.pdbx_strand_id
1 'polypeptide(L)'
;LHDALPILMSHRFNGFEPWRGDILSKRNGALIATKNGVAAAYSIGKMQDRGRFFVDPTENIYAGQIIGENNKNDDLSINVVKTKKLSNMRASGADEKLSITPATKFSLEEAMEYITEGEYVEVTPSCIRLRKILLTEFERKRSKNQKDIT
;
A
#
# COMPACT_ATOMS: atom_id res chain seq x y z
N LEU A 1 -14.44 -22.68 -24.46
CA LEU A 1 -13.62 -21.51 -24.74
C LEU A 1 -14.56 -20.34 -25.04
N HIS A 2 -14.87 -19.54 -24.03
CA HIS A 2 -15.55 -18.26 -24.24
C HIS A 2 -14.48 -17.23 -24.57
N ASP A 3 -14.31 -16.94 -25.84
CA ASP A 3 -13.55 -15.77 -26.27
C ASP A 3 -14.33 -14.53 -25.84
N ALA A 4 -13.92 -13.94 -24.72
CA ALA A 4 -14.43 -12.65 -24.30
C ALA A 4 -13.93 -11.60 -25.30
N LEU A 5 -14.83 -11.04 -26.08
CA LEU A 5 -14.51 -9.92 -26.98
C LEU A 5 -14.01 -8.72 -26.15
N PRO A 6 -12.93 -8.07 -26.56
CA PRO A 6 -12.46 -6.87 -25.88
C PRO A 6 -13.54 -5.78 -25.90
N ILE A 7 -13.90 -5.30 -24.73
CA ILE A 7 -14.82 -4.17 -24.58
C ILE A 7 -14.01 -2.89 -24.80
N LEU A 8 -14.25 -2.22 -25.90
CA LEU A 8 -13.69 -0.89 -26.16
C LEU A 8 -14.65 0.17 -25.61
N MET A 9 -14.17 0.94 -24.66
CA MET A 9 -14.90 2.09 -24.12
C MET A 9 -14.33 3.38 -24.70
N SER A 10 -15.17 4.18 -25.35
CA SER A 10 -14.80 5.53 -25.78
C SER A 10 -15.75 6.54 -25.12
N HIS A 11 -15.21 7.69 -24.78
CA HIS A 11 -16.00 8.78 -24.22
C HIS A 11 -15.69 10.09 -24.94
N ARG A 12 -16.66 10.95 -25.00
CA ARG A 12 -16.55 12.30 -25.59
C ARG A 12 -17.30 13.29 -24.72
N PHE A 13 -16.86 14.51 -24.76
CA PHE A 13 -17.55 15.60 -24.05
C PHE A 13 -19.00 15.71 -24.54
N ASN A 14 -19.96 15.73 -23.61
CA ASN A 14 -21.38 15.84 -23.86
C ASN A 14 -21.97 17.16 -23.34
N GLY A 15 -21.36 17.79 -22.34
CA GLY A 15 -21.84 19.02 -21.73
C GLY A 15 -21.49 19.10 -20.24
N PHE A 16 -21.89 20.18 -19.62
CA PHE A 16 -21.80 20.39 -18.17
C PHE A 16 -23.13 20.06 -17.53
N GLU A 17 -23.07 19.32 -16.43
CA GLU A 17 -24.22 19.00 -15.59
C GLU A 17 -23.97 19.47 -14.15
N PRO A 18 -25.04 19.67 -13.34
CA PRO A 18 -24.87 19.92 -11.91
C PRO A 18 -24.09 18.80 -11.23
N TRP A 19 -23.25 19.17 -10.26
CA TRP A 19 -22.50 18.23 -9.45
C TRP A 19 -23.42 17.21 -8.77
N ARG A 20 -23.15 15.92 -8.95
CA ARG A 20 -23.97 14.81 -8.42
C ARG A 20 -23.34 14.09 -7.22
N GLY A 21 -22.31 14.67 -6.65
CA GLY A 21 -21.57 14.07 -5.53
C GLY A 21 -20.27 13.37 -5.97
N ASP A 22 -19.47 12.96 -4.98
CA ASP A 22 -18.20 12.30 -5.21
C ASP A 22 -18.38 10.89 -5.75
N ILE A 23 -17.56 10.51 -6.71
CA ILE A 23 -17.44 9.12 -7.15
C ILE A 23 -16.64 8.40 -6.06
N LEU A 24 -17.32 7.59 -5.26
CA LEU A 24 -16.67 6.73 -4.29
C LEU A 24 -15.86 5.67 -5.03
N SER A 25 -14.59 5.92 -5.27
CA SER A 25 -13.67 4.89 -5.72
C SER A 25 -13.52 3.88 -4.57
N LYS A 26 -13.97 2.64 -4.79
CA LYS A 26 -13.72 1.53 -3.86
C LYS A 26 -12.25 1.13 -3.95
N ARG A 27 -11.38 1.93 -3.34
CA ARG A 27 -10.01 1.51 -3.12
C ARG A 27 -9.94 0.65 -1.86
N ASN A 28 -9.16 -0.41 -1.90
CA ASN A 28 -8.84 -1.20 -0.73
C ASN A 28 -8.02 -0.39 0.28
N GLY A 29 -7.94 -0.86 1.52
CA GLY A 29 -7.14 -0.23 2.56
C GLY A 29 -5.64 -0.22 2.24
N ALA A 30 -4.88 0.61 2.95
CA ALA A 30 -3.44 0.71 2.81
C ALA A 30 -2.69 -0.25 3.75
N LEU A 31 -1.57 -0.80 3.27
CA LEU A 31 -0.55 -1.41 4.12
C LEU A 31 0.41 -0.32 4.60
N ILE A 32 0.48 -0.09 5.91
CA ILE A 32 1.19 1.04 6.51
C ILE A 32 2.36 0.52 7.34
N ALA A 33 3.57 1.05 7.09
CA ALA A 33 4.74 0.72 7.88
C ALA A 33 4.62 1.25 9.31
N THR A 34 4.98 0.41 10.30
CA THR A 34 4.95 0.78 11.72
C THR A 34 6.29 1.24 12.26
N LYS A 35 7.40 0.99 11.55
CA LYS A 35 8.77 1.28 12.00
C LYS A 35 9.62 1.82 10.88
N ASN A 36 10.61 2.63 11.27
CA ASN A 36 11.68 3.07 10.38
C ASN A 36 12.70 1.93 10.20
N GLY A 37 13.28 1.84 9.02
CA GLY A 37 14.35 0.89 8.73
C GLY A 37 14.35 0.43 7.30
N VAL A 38 15.04 -0.67 7.04
CA VAL A 38 15.15 -1.28 5.72
C VAL A 38 14.12 -2.40 5.58
N ALA A 39 13.39 -2.40 4.48
CA ALA A 39 12.41 -3.43 4.17
C ALA A 39 13.09 -4.79 3.97
N ALA A 40 12.71 -5.79 4.76
CA ALA A 40 13.30 -7.11 4.74
C ALA A 40 12.52 -8.05 3.80
N ALA A 41 13.23 -8.71 2.89
CA ALA A 41 12.67 -9.69 1.96
C ALA A 41 11.81 -10.75 2.67
N TYR A 42 12.29 -11.26 3.80
CA TYR A 42 11.56 -12.23 4.61
C TYR A 42 10.20 -11.72 5.09
N SER A 43 10.13 -10.47 5.55
CA SER A 43 8.88 -9.90 6.04
C SER A 43 7.91 -9.57 4.92
N ILE A 44 8.40 -9.05 3.79
CA ILE A 44 7.59 -8.82 2.59
C ILE A 44 7.02 -10.16 2.11
N GLY A 45 7.85 -11.19 1.92
CA GLY A 45 7.41 -12.50 1.45
C GLY A 45 6.33 -13.14 2.34
N LYS A 46 6.42 -12.97 3.67
CA LYS A 46 5.38 -13.45 4.60
C LYS A 46 4.07 -12.66 4.54
N MET A 47 4.12 -11.43 4.07
CA MET A 47 2.97 -10.53 4.08
C MET A 47 2.35 -10.32 2.70
N GLN A 48 2.95 -10.86 1.62
CA GLN A 48 2.44 -10.68 0.26
C GLN A 48 1.04 -11.27 0.03
N ASP A 49 0.61 -12.25 0.82
CA ASP A 49 -0.77 -12.75 0.80
C ASP A 49 -1.79 -11.71 1.29
N ARG A 50 -1.34 -10.68 2.00
CA ARG A 50 -2.19 -9.64 2.54
C ARG A 50 -2.46 -8.50 1.60
N GLY A 51 -1.66 -8.37 0.55
CA GLY A 51 -1.82 -7.30 -0.41
C GLY A 51 -0.64 -7.13 -1.35
N ARG A 52 -0.74 -6.11 -2.19
CA ARG A 52 0.26 -5.74 -3.18
C ARG A 52 1.21 -4.70 -2.61
N PHE A 53 2.52 -4.94 -2.71
CA PHE A 53 3.53 -4.02 -2.19
C PHE A 53 3.98 -2.98 -3.22
N PHE A 54 4.36 -1.80 -2.72
CA PHE A 54 4.90 -0.66 -3.49
C PHE A 54 6.39 -0.45 -3.24
N VAL A 55 6.95 -1.19 -2.29
CA VAL A 55 8.36 -1.12 -1.90
C VAL A 55 9.04 -2.45 -2.16
N ASP A 56 10.26 -2.39 -2.67
CA ASP A 56 11.10 -3.56 -2.88
C ASP A 56 11.89 -3.89 -1.59
N PRO A 57 12.35 -5.15 -1.45
CA PRO A 57 13.33 -5.49 -0.43
C PRO A 57 14.54 -4.55 -0.50
N THR A 58 15.13 -4.24 0.64
CA THR A 58 16.29 -3.33 0.81
C THR A 58 15.99 -1.82 0.71
N GLU A 59 14.78 -1.43 0.36
CA GLU A 59 14.39 -0.02 0.40
C GLU A 59 14.27 0.52 1.84
N ASN A 60 14.67 1.77 2.03
CA ASN A 60 14.46 2.48 3.28
C ASN A 60 13.01 2.94 3.39
N ILE A 61 12.38 2.59 4.49
CA ILE A 61 11.00 2.94 4.82
C ILE A 61 10.92 3.63 6.18
N TYR A 62 9.83 4.33 6.42
CA TYR A 62 9.58 4.98 7.69
C TYR A 62 8.14 4.74 8.19
N ALA A 63 7.92 4.95 9.48
CA ALA A 63 6.61 4.79 10.11
C ALA A 63 5.59 5.76 9.50
N GLY A 64 4.40 5.24 9.14
CA GLY A 64 3.35 6.00 8.47
C GLY A 64 3.46 6.04 6.95
N GLN A 65 4.53 5.51 6.35
CA GLN A 65 4.63 5.32 4.92
C GLN A 65 3.65 4.24 4.46
N ILE A 66 2.96 4.47 3.35
CA ILE A 66 2.13 3.48 2.68
C ILE A 66 3.06 2.64 1.81
N ILE A 67 3.19 1.38 2.18
CA ILE A 67 4.11 0.43 1.55
C ILE A 67 3.41 -0.61 0.68
N GLY A 68 2.08 -0.53 0.59
CA GLY A 68 1.28 -1.42 -0.22
C GLY A 68 -0.21 -1.16 -0.10
N GLU A 69 -0.97 -1.91 -0.86
CA GLU A 69 -2.43 -1.97 -0.84
C GLU A 69 -2.88 -3.27 -0.18
N ASN A 70 -3.80 -3.17 0.76
CA ASN A 70 -4.37 -4.33 1.44
C ASN A 70 -5.40 -5.04 0.53
N ASN A 71 -5.57 -6.34 0.66
CA ASN A 71 -6.67 -7.08 0.00
C ASN A 71 -8.05 -6.80 0.64
N LYS A 72 -8.08 -6.13 1.80
CA LYS A 72 -9.29 -5.73 2.53
C LYS A 72 -9.47 -4.22 2.48
N ASN A 73 -10.69 -3.76 2.74
CA ASN A 73 -11.03 -2.33 2.72
C ASN A 73 -10.40 -1.53 3.88
N ASP A 74 -9.94 -2.20 4.94
CA ASP A 74 -9.37 -1.55 6.11
C ASP A 74 -7.86 -1.39 5.99
N ASP A 75 -7.35 -0.27 6.51
CA ASP A 75 -5.92 -0.02 6.65
C ASP A 75 -5.29 -1.03 7.61
N LEU A 76 -4.14 -1.56 7.25
CA LEU A 76 -3.40 -2.52 8.05
C LEU A 76 -1.98 -2.01 8.36
N SER A 77 -1.69 -1.82 9.64
CA SER A 77 -0.35 -1.45 10.11
C SER A 77 0.53 -2.69 10.23
N ILE A 78 1.64 -2.74 9.50
CA ILE A 78 2.54 -3.89 9.44
C ILE A 78 4.00 -3.51 9.68
N ASN A 79 4.77 -4.48 10.17
CA ASN A 79 6.22 -4.32 10.38
C ASN A 79 6.99 -5.18 9.38
N VAL A 80 7.55 -4.55 8.36
CA VAL A 80 8.35 -5.23 7.32
C VAL A 80 9.87 -5.06 7.50
N VAL A 81 10.30 -4.46 8.62
CA VAL A 81 11.73 -4.32 8.96
C VAL A 81 12.29 -5.57 9.66
N LYS A 82 11.43 -6.48 10.12
CA LYS A 82 11.86 -7.69 10.82
C LYS A 82 12.59 -8.65 9.88
N THR A 83 13.85 -8.96 10.21
CA THR A 83 14.60 -10.03 9.56
C THR A 83 14.28 -11.40 10.19
N LYS A 84 14.60 -12.48 9.48
CA LYS A 84 14.51 -13.83 10.03
C LYS A 84 15.47 -13.92 11.24
N LYS A 85 14.97 -14.32 12.41
CA LYS A 85 15.86 -14.65 13.53
C LYS A 85 16.66 -15.90 13.15
N LEU A 86 17.96 -15.81 13.27
CA LEU A 86 18.83 -17.00 13.17
C LEU A 86 18.49 -17.90 14.34
N SER A 87 17.78 -19.00 14.10
CA SER A 87 17.65 -20.07 15.07
C SER A 87 18.79 -21.04 14.85
N ASN A 88 19.55 -21.37 15.91
CA ASN A 88 20.63 -22.34 15.89
C ASN A 88 20.15 -23.82 15.75
N MET A 89 18.91 -24.06 15.42
CA MET A 89 18.41 -25.37 15.08
C MET A 89 18.85 -25.72 13.65
N ARG A 90 19.70 -26.72 13.50
CA ARG A 90 19.96 -27.43 12.26
C ARG A 90 18.70 -28.16 11.78
N ALA A 91 17.69 -27.43 11.37
CA ALA A 91 16.67 -27.94 10.49
C ALA A 91 17.21 -27.75 9.08
N SER A 92 17.85 -28.78 8.55
CA SER A 92 18.08 -29.02 7.14
C SER A 92 16.71 -29.21 6.47
N GLY A 93 15.94 -28.17 6.36
CA GLY A 93 14.67 -28.12 5.69
C GLY A 93 14.68 -26.85 4.87
N ALA A 94 14.82 -27.04 3.57
CA ALA A 94 14.51 -26.14 2.48
C ALA A 94 14.41 -24.67 2.92
N ASP A 95 15.43 -23.87 2.64
CA ASP A 95 15.23 -22.45 2.37
C ASP A 95 14.25 -22.39 1.20
N GLU A 96 12.96 -22.39 1.51
CA GLU A 96 11.94 -22.04 0.53
C GLU A 96 12.39 -20.71 -0.04
N LYS A 97 12.81 -20.73 -1.30
CA LYS A 97 13.05 -19.51 -2.06
C LYS A 97 11.74 -18.75 -2.04
N LEU A 98 11.63 -17.81 -1.10
CA LEU A 98 10.48 -16.90 -1.04
C LEU A 98 10.46 -16.14 -2.37
N SER A 99 9.59 -16.59 -3.27
CA SER A 99 9.31 -15.83 -4.48
C SER A 99 8.59 -14.55 -4.05
N ILE A 100 9.24 -13.42 -4.22
CA ILE A 100 8.67 -12.11 -3.89
C ILE A 100 8.16 -11.52 -5.19
N THR A 101 6.88 -11.14 -5.19
CA THR A 101 6.28 -10.41 -6.30
C THR A 101 6.93 -9.02 -6.40
N PRO A 102 7.36 -8.59 -7.59
CA PRO A 102 7.93 -7.24 -7.77
C PRO A 102 6.99 -6.15 -7.27
N ALA A 103 7.57 -5.11 -6.67
CA ALA A 103 6.81 -3.97 -6.19
C ALA A 103 6.17 -3.19 -7.35
N THR A 104 4.95 -2.73 -7.14
CA THR A 104 4.30 -1.79 -8.06
C THR A 104 4.87 -0.39 -7.81
N LYS A 105 5.45 0.23 -8.82
CA LYS A 105 5.93 1.61 -8.76
C LYS A 105 4.93 2.52 -9.45
N PHE A 106 4.69 3.67 -8.87
CA PHE A 106 3.78 4.69 -9.39
C PHE A 106 4.55 5.79 -10.13
N SER A 107 4.00 6.27 -11.23
CA SER A 107 4.27 7.61 -11.73
C SER A 107 3.65 8.66 -10.81
N LEU A 108 3.96 9.95 -11.01
CA LEU A 108 3.36 11.02 -10.20
C LEU A 108 1.85 11.07 -10.40
N GLU A 109 1.40 10.95 -11.64
CA GLU A 109 -0.01 10.98 -12.03
C GLU A 109 -0.78 9.82 -11.38
N GLU A 110 -0.26 8.61 -11.49
CA GLU A 110 -0.86 7.43 -10.87
C GLU A 110 -0.89 7.55 -9.33
N ALA A 111 0.16 8.10 -8.73
CA ALA A 111 0.21 8.34 -7.28
C ALA A 111 -0.85 9.35 -6.83
N MET A 112 -1.04 10.42 -7.60
CA MET A 112 -2.06 11.44 -7.31
C MET A 112 -3.48 10.91 -7.48
N GLU A 113 -3.72 10.04 -8.45
CA GLU A 113 -5.01 9.38 -8.65
C GLU A 113 -5.28 8.33 -7.57
N TYR A 114 -4.22 7.67 -7.08
CA TYR A 114 -4.31 6.59 -6.12
C TYR A 114 -4.63 7.06 -4.69
N ILE A 115 -4.11 8.23 -4.25
CA ILE A 115 -4.28 8.70 -2.86
C ILE A 115 -5.73 9.03 -2.53
N THR A 116 -6.06 8.90 -1.24
CA THR A 116 -7.36 9.26 -0.68
C THR A 116 -7.21 10.34 0.38
N GLU A 117 -8.34 10.84 0.90
CA GLU A 117 -8.33 11.78 2.02
C GLU A 117 -7.50 11.25 3.20
N GLY A 118 -6.67 12.08 3.79
CA GLY A 118 -5.76 11.71 4.88
C GLY A 118 -4.41 11.12 4.43
N GLU A 119 -4.08 11.21 3.15
CA GLU A 119 -2.83 10.74 2.56
C GLU A 119 -2.10 11.83 1.78
N TYR A 120 -0.79 11.69 1.64
CA TYR A 120 0.05 12.58 0.84
C TYR A 120 0.92 11.79 -0.14
N VAL A 121 1.17 12.37 -1.30
CA VAL A 121 2.26 11.98 -2.18
C VAL A 121 3.50 12.78 -1.77
N GLU A 122 4.59 12.07 -1.51
CA GLU A 122 5.89 12.64 -1.21
C GLU A 122 6.79 12.44 -2.43
N VAL A 123 7.17 13.55 -3.05
CA VAL A 123 8.06 13.55 -4.22
C VAL A 123 9.49 13.85 -3.75
N THR A 124 10.40 12.92 -4.01
CA THR A 124 11.82 13.08 -3.73
C THR A 124 12.61 13.07 -5.04
N PRO A 125 13.86 13.53 -5.07
CA PRO A 125 14.65 13.49 -6.30
C PRO A 125 14.82 12.08 -6.92
N SER A 126 14.68 11.03 -6.12
CA SER A 126 14.93 9.65 -6.55
C SER A 126 13.71 8.76 -6.60
N CYS A 127 12.62 9.11 -5.93
CA CYS A 127 11.43 8.24 -5.85
C CYS A 127 10.17 9.00 -5.42
N ILE A 128 9.03 8.41 -5.74
CA ILE A 128 7.70 8.83 -5.28
C ILE A 128 7.28 7.89 -4.17
N ARG A 129 6.80 8.44 -3.07
CA ARG A 129 6.30 7.71 -1.90
C ARG A 129 4.91 8.17 -1.55
N LEU A 130 4.15 7.27 -0.95
CA LEU A 130 2.84 7.57 -0.39
C LEU A 130 2.93 7.51 1.13
N ARG A 131 2.25 8.40 1.83
CA ARG A 131 2.23 8.36 3.30
C ARG A 131 0.90 8.83 3.87
N LYS A 132 0.61 8.42 5.09
CA LYS A 132 -0.50 9.00 5.86
C LYS A 132 -0.11 10.40 6.37
N ILE A 133 -1.08 11.30 6.51
CA ILE A 133 -0.90 12.61 7.16
C ILE A 133 -0.47 12.38 8.61
N LEU A 134 -1.20 11.53 9.33
CA LEU A 134 -0.87 11.11 10.69
C LEU A 134 0.05 9.90 10.64
N LEU A 135 1.32 10.10 10.96
CA LEU A 135 2.35 9.07 10.78
C LEU A 135 2.23 7.95 11.82
N THR A 136 1.88 8.28 13.06
CA THR A 136 1.80 7.25 14.11
C THR A 136 0.43 6.56 14.12
N GLU A 137 0.44 5.28 14.45
CA GLU A 137 -0.81 4.50 14.57
C GLU A 137 -1.70 5.05 15.70
N PHE A 138 -1.09 5.55 16.76
CA PHE A 138 -1.81 6.14 17.90
C PHE A 138 -2.61 7.38 17.46
N GLU A 139 -1.99 8.30 16.72
CA GLU A 139 -2.66 9.50 16.20
C GLU A 139 -3.83 9.12 15.27
N ARG A 140 -3.63 8.16 14.38
CA ARG A 140 -4.69 7.69 13.48
C ARG A 140 -5.88 7.11 14.23
N LYS A 141 -5.64 6.27 15.25
CA LYS A 141 -6.70 5.72 16.10
C LYS A 141 -7.44 6.80 16.88
N ARG A 142 -6.71 7.77 17.44
CA ARG A 142 -7.31 8.88 18.17
C ARG A 142 -8.19 9.75 17.28
N SER A 143 -7.73 10.09 16.08
CA SER A 143 -8.51 10.88 15.13
C SER A 143 -9.78 10.15 14.67
N LYS A 144 -9.72 8.83 14.46
CA LYS A 144 -10.90 8.02 14.11
C LYS A 144 -11.94 8.05 15.21
N ASN A 145 -11.54 7.82 16.46
CA ASN A 145 -12.45 7.84 17.62
C ASN A 145 -13.10 9.21 17.83
N GLN A 146 -12.42 10.31 17.46
CA GLN A 146 -13.00 11.66 17.56
C GLN A 146 -14.08 11.89 16.48
N LYS A 147 -13.92 11.33 15.29
CA LYS A 147 -14.93 11.44 14.21
C LYS A 147 -16.20 10.61 14.51
N ASP A 148 -16.06 9.50 15.24
CA ASP A 148 -17.20 8.62 15.56
C ASP A 148 -18.08 9.18 16.72
N ILE A 149 -17.66 10.27 17.37
CA ILE A 149 -18.36 10.91 18.51
C ILE A 149 -19.12 12.18 18.06
N THR A 150 -18.88 12.67 16.85
CA THR A 150 -19.51 13.89 16.30
C THR A 150 -20.58 13.54 15.28
#